data_7a36222e4fbd5f136c056d5df0aad767
#
_entry.id   7a36222e4fbd5f136c056d5df0aad767
#
_cell.length_a   1.000
_cell.length_b   1.000
_cell.length_c   1.000
_cell.angle_alpha   90.00
_cell.angle_beta   90.00
_cell.angle_gamma   90.00
#
_symmetry.space_group_name_H-M   'P 1'
#
loop_
_entity.id
_entity.type
_entity.pdbx_description
1 polymer ?
#
loop_
_entity_poly.entity_id
_entity_poly.type
_entity_poly.pdbx_seq_one_letter_code
_entity_poly.pdbx_strand_id
1 'polypeptide(L)'
;MALRPGDLLRDRYRIRQAIAQGGMGAIYLAEDIRLTGRVCAVKEVVGDPYSPPEVQQEAREQFYREASVLARLDHASLPKVSDFFSEDDRDFLVMDYVPGQDLSDVVAAARDEGRFLQEADVLGWARQLLDALEYLHSQEPPVLHRDIKPGNLKLTPNGTIKLVDFGLVKLLDPDEQTVTIVQGRGTAHYTPLEQYGGDTGHTDARSDIYSLGATLYH
;
A
#
# COMPACT_ATOMS: atom_id res chain seq x y z
N MET A 1 -9.05 1.19 -19.57
CA MET A 1 -9.08 2.66 -19.80
C MET A 1 -9.02 3.33 -18.43
N ALA A 2 -8.19 4.35 -18.21
CA ALA A 2 -8.12 5.04 -16.91
C ALA A 2 -9.45 5.70 -16.56
N LEU A 3 -9.82 5.69 -15.26
CA LEU A 3 -11.03 6.37 -14.77
C LEU A 3 -10.85 7.88 -14.83
N ARG A 4 -11.95 8.57 -15.07
CA ARG A 4 -12.01 10.05 -15.20
C ARG A 4 -12.82 10.65 -14.07
N PRO A 5 -12.60 11.92 -13.74
CA PRO A 5 -13.47 12.65 -12.82
C PRO A 5 -14.94 12.57 -13.26
N GLY A 6 -15.80 12.15 -12.36
CA GLY A 6 -17.22 11.93 -12.59
C GLY A 6 -17.62 10.47 -12.83
N ASP A 7 -16.68 9.59 -13.18
CA ASP A 7 -16.98 8.15 -13.32
C ASP A 7 -17.51 7.59 -12.00
N LEU A 8 -18.44 6.67 -12.09
CA LEU A 8 -19.13 6.09 -10.94
C LEU A 8 -18.90 4.57 -10.91
N LEU A 9 -18.25 4.09 -9.87
CA LEU A 9 -18.03 2.66 -9.61
C LEU A 9 -19.10 2.12 -8.65
N ARG A 10 -19.69 0.98 -8.99
CA ARG A 10 -20.75 0.29 -8.20
C ARG A 10 -21.92 1.21 -7.81
N ASP A 11 -22.26 2.21 -8.61
CA ASP A 11 -23.28 3.21 -8.27
C ASP A 11 -23.07 3.83 -6.87
N ARG A 12 -21.80 3.92 -6.44
CA ARG A 12 -21.46 4.37 -5.09
C ARG A 12 -20.24 5.28 -5.02
N TYR A 13 -19.15 4.95 -5.71
CA TYR A 13 -17.89 5.67 -5.58
C TYR A 13 -17.68 6.58 -6.79
N ARG A 14 -17.91 7.88 -6.60
CA ARG A 14 -17.72 8.89 -7.64
C ARG A 14 -16.26 9.34 -7.65
N ILE A 15 -15.56 9.08 -8.74
CA ILE A 15 -14.17 9.49 -8.92
C ILE A 15 -14.10 11.02 -8.96
N ARG A 16 -13.21 11.59 -8.16
CA ARG A 16 -12.90 13.04 -8.16
C ARG A 16 -11.66 13.34 -8.97
N GLN A 17 -10.57 12.60 -8.72
CA GLN A 17 -9.30 12.74 -9.45
C GLN A 17 -8.41 11.52 -9.24
N ALA A 18 -7.43 11.33 -10.12
CA ALA A 18 -6.34 10.41 -9.87
C ALA A 18 -5.37 11.04 -8.85
N ILE A 19 -4.93 10.24 -7.86
CA ILE A 19 -3.93 10.63 -6.85
C ILE A 19 -2.55 10.13 -7.27
N ALA A 20 -2.47 8.87 -7.71
CA ALA A 20 -1.25 8.24 -8.17
C ALA A 20 -1.54 7.31 -9.36
N GLN A 21 -0.56 7.14 -10.23
CA GLN A 21 -0.64 6.24 -11.38
C GLN A 21 0.71 5.59 -11.62
N GLY A 22 0.71 4.27 -11.80
CA GLY A 22 1.94 3.49 -12.01
C GLY A 22 1.67 2.19 -12.74
N GLY A 23 2.71 1.37 -12.89
CA GLY A 23 2.63 0.09 -13.61
C GLY A 23 1.73 -0.97 -12.93
N MET A 24 1.46 -0.83 -11.64
CA MET A 24 0.63 -1.76 -10.86
C MET A 24 -0.83 -1.30 -10.73
N GLY A 25 -1.21 -0.20 -11.36
CA GLY A 25 -2.55 0.37 -11.29
C GLY A 25 -2.57 1.86 -10.99
N ALA A 26 -3.73 2.35 -10.59
CA ALA A 26 -3.96 3.74 -10.24
C ALA A 26 -4.67 3.86 -8.90
N ILE A 27 -4.44 4.97 -8.21
CA ILE A 27 -5.17 5.34 -6.98
C ILE A 27 -5.96 6.59 -7.27
N TYR A 28 -7.23 6.55 -6.95
CA TYR A 28 -8.17 7.65 -7.16
C TYR A 28 -8.71 8.18 -5.84
N LEU A 29 -8.85 9.49 -5.76
CA LEU A 29 -9.69 10.14 -4.76
C LEU A 29 -11.14 9.99 -5.21
N ALA A 30 -12.01 9.45 -4.37
CA ALA A 30 -13.42 9.27 -4.66
C ALA A 30 -14.30 9.77 -3.52
N GLU A 31 -15.54 10.05 -3.84
CA GLU A 31 -16.60 10.34 -2.89
C GLU A 31 -17.52 9.13 -2.77
N ASP A 32 -17.78 8.69 -1.55
CA ASP A 32 -18.81 7.68 -1.28
C ASP A 32 -20.19 8.37 -1.23
N ILE A 33 -20.94 8.33 -2.33
CA ILE A 33 -22.20 9.06 -2.45
C ILE A 33 -23.31 8.53 -1.53
N ARG A 34 -23.14 7.34 -0.93
CA ARG A 34 -24.06 6.77 0.08
C ARG A 34 -23.80 7.35 1.48
N LEU A 35 -22.60 7.87 1.70
CA LEU A 35 -22.19 8.44 2.98
C LEU A 35 -21.78 9.91 2.76
N THR A 36 -22.74 10.82 2.88
CA THR A 36 -22.56 12.25 2.58
C THR A 36 -21.29 12.80 3.25
N GLY A 37 -20.40 13.39 2.46
CA GLY A 37 -19.15 13.99 2.90
C GLY A 37 -18.00 13.02 3.10
N ARG A 38 -18.21 11.70 2.94
CA ARG A 38 -17.11 10.72 3.03
C ARG A 38 -16.29 10.73 1.75
N VAL A 39 -14.99 10.94 1.92
CA VAL A 39 -13.97 10.81 0.88
C VAL A 39 -13.16 9.55 1.15
N CYS A 40 -12.85 8.80 0.10
CA CYS A 40 -12.08 7.57 0.17
C CYS A 40 -11.01 7.52 -0.94
N ALA A 41 -10.03 6.65 -0.76
CA ALA A 41 -9.09 6.25 -1.80
C ALA A 41 -9.58 4.96 -2.44
N VAL A 42 -9.60 4.92 -3.78
CA VAL A 42 -9.93 3.73 -4.56
C VAL A 42 -8.69 3.31 -5.32
N LYS A 43 -8.12 2.17 -4.96
CA LYS A 43 -6.96 1.58 -5.63
C LYS A 43 -7.46 0.61 -6.69
N GLU A 44 -7.13 0.87 -7.95
CA GLU A 44 -7.32 -0.04 -9.07
C GLU A 44 -6.15 -1.01 -9.11
N VAL A 45 -6.46 -2.30 -9.15
CA VAL A 45 -5.49 -3.38 -9.29
C VAL A 45 -5.58 -3.90 -10.71
N VAL A 46 -4.50 -3.80 -11.45
CA VAL A 46 -4.44 -4.23 -12.84
C VAL A 46 -3.75 -5.58 -12.91
N GLY A 47 -4.51 -6.60 -13.32
CA GLY A 47 -3.93 -7.89 -13.75
C GLY A 47 -3.29 -7.79 -15.13
N ASP A 48 -2.50 -8.79 -15.51
CA ASP A 48 -2.00 -8.89 -16.87
C ASP A 48 -3.13 -9.38 -17.79
N PRO A 49 -3.63 -8.53 -18.72
CA PRO A 49 -4.74 -8.89 -19.62
C PRO A 49 -4.38 -9.96 -20.64
N TYR A 50 -3.08 -10.26 -20.81
CA TYR A 50 -2.57 -11.28 -21.74
C TYR A 50 -2.34 -12.64 -21.07
N SER A 51 -2.48 -12.74 -19.75
CA SER A 51 -2.41 -14.01 -19.04
C SER A 51 -3.54 -14.95 -19.44
N PRO A 52 -3.33 -16.29 -19.41
CA PRO A 52 -4.39 -17.27 -19.61
C PRO A 52 -5.57 -17.02 -18.65
N PRO A 53 -6.83 -17.36 -19.05
CA PRO A 53 -8.02 -17.15 -18.22
C PRO A 53 -7.93 -17.79 -16.82
N GLU A 54 -7.28 -18.95 -16.72
CA GLU A 54 -7.07 -19.66 -15.45
C GLU A 54 -6.18 -18.83 -14.51
N VAL A 55 -5.09 -18.24 -15.02
CA VAL A 55 -4.17 -17.38 -14.27
C VAL A 55 -4.87 -16.08 -13.84
N GLN A 56 -5.72 -15.52 -14.69
CA GLN A 56 -6.51 -14.33 -14.34
C GLN A 56 -7.51 -14.66 -13.22
N GLN A 57 -8.14 -15.82 -13.28
CA GLN A 57 -9.07 -16.28 -12.25
C GLN A 57 -8.36 -16.50 -10.91
N GLU A 58 -7.20 -17.17 -10.90
CA GLU A 58 -6.37 -17.36 -9.70
C GLU A 58 -5.95 -16.03 -9.09
N ALA A 59 -5.51 -15.07 -9.92
CA ALA A 59 -5.13 -13.74 -9.47
C ALA A 59 -6.31 -12.99 -8.81
N ARG A 60 -7.53 -13.13 -9.37
CA ARG A 60 -8.75 -12.56 -8.81
C ARG A 60 -9.12 -13.20 -7.46
N GLU A 61 -9.06 -14.53 -7.37
CA GLU A 61 -9.30 -15.24 -6.11
C GLU A 61 -8.29 -14.84 -5.03
N GLN A 62 -7.02 -14.69 -5.42
CA GLN A 62 -5.97 -14.19 -4.54
C GLN A 62 -6.28 -12.76 -4.07
N PHE A 63 -6.66 -11.85 -4.98
CA PHE A 63 -7.09 -10.49 -4.62
C PHE A 63 -8.19 -10.50 -3.56
N TYR A 64 -9.24 -11.32 -3.73
CA TYR A 64 -10.35 -11.39 -2.78
C TYR A 64 -9.92 -11.95 -1.42
N ARG A 65 -9.02 -12.94 -1.39
CA ARG A 65 -8.44 -13.46 -0.14
C ARG A 65 -7.68 -12.37 0.60
N GLU A 66 -6.76 -11.68 -0.08
CA GLU A 66 -5.94 -10.61 0.49
C GLU A 66 -6.77 -9.42 0.95
N ALA A 67 -7.68 -8.93 0.11
CA ALA A 67 -8.58 -7.84 0.46
C ALA A 67 -9.45 -8.16 1.69
N SER A 68 -9.90 -9.41 1.85
CA SER A 68 -10.65 -9.87 3.01
C SER A 68 -9.82 -9.81 4.30
N VAL A 69 -8.53 -10.07 4.24
CA VAL A 69 -7.62 -9.91 5.39
C VAL A 69 -7.42 -8.44 5.72
N LEU A 70 -7.12 -7.62 4.70
CA LEU A 70 -6.93 -6.17 4.88
C LEU A 70 -8.18 -5.50 5.48
N ALA A 71 -9.37 -5.94 5.11
CA ALA A 71 -10.63 -5.39 5.64
C ALA A 71 -10.84 -5.63 7.14
N ARG A 72 -10.14 -6.62 7.73
CA ARG A 72 -10.19 -6.90 9.18
C ARG A 72 -9.20 -6.07 9.99
N LEU A 73 -8.18 -5.50 9.32
CA LEU A 73 -7.16 -4.71 10.00
C LEU A 73 -7.77 -3.42 10.55
N ASP A 74 -7.41 -3.08 11.79
CA ASP A 74 -7.83 -1.86 12.47
C ASP A 74 -6.68 -1.33 13.35
N HIS A 75 -5.93 -0.35 12.83
CA HIS A 75 -4.78 0.22 13.50
C HIS A 75 -4.62 1.70 13.19
N ALA A 76 -4.20 2.49 14.18
CA ALA A 76 -4.11 3.95 14.05
C ALA A 76 -3.18 4.43 12.93
N SER A 77 -2.12 3.67 12.61
CA SER A 77 -1.16 3.99 11.54
C SER A 77 -1.46 3.32 10.20
N LEU A 78 -2.64 2.69 10.03
CA LEU A 78 -3.07 2.06 8.79
C LEU A 78 -4.35 2.70 8.27
N PRO A 79 -4.54 2.86 6.94
CA PRO A 79 -5.84 3.20 6.38
C PRO A 79 -6.78 2.00 6.49
N LYS A 80 -8.02 2.22 6.91
CA LYS A 80 -9.01 1.14 7.00
C LYS A 80 -9.58 0.82 5.62
N VAL A 81 -9.56 -0.45 5.25
CA VAL A 81 -10.24 -0.95 4.06
C VAL A 81 -11.74 -1.07 4.36
N SER A 82 -12.58 -0.49 3.52
CA SER A 82 -14.02 -0.42 3.72
C SER A 82 -14.84 -1.17 2.68
N ASP A 83 -14.25 -1.47 1.53
CA ASP A 83 -14.90 -2.24 0.46
C ASP A 83 -13.84 -2.81 -0.50
N PHE A 84 -14.19 -3.87 -1.22
CA PHE A 84 -13.41 -4.40 -2.34
C PHE A 84 -14.35 -5.10 -3.32
N PHE A 85 -14.06 -4.99 -4.61
CA PHE A 85 -14.94 -5.54 -5.65
C PHE A 85 -14.23 -5.61 -7.01
N SER A 86 -14.85 -6.36 -7.92
CA SER A 86 -14.50 -6.38 -9.35
C SER A 86 -15.62 -5.71 -10.16
N GLU A 87 -15.22 -4.90 -11.15
CA GLU A 87 -16.11 -4.26 -12.12
C GLU A 87 -15.36 -4.11 -13.45
N ASP A 88 -15.99 -4.47 -14.57
CA ASP A 88 -15.41 -4.41 -15.93
C ASP A 88 -14.02 -5.06 -16.02
N ASP A 89 -13.88 -6.28 -15.48
CA ASP A 89 -12.62 -7.07 -15.42
C ASP A 89 -11.45 -6.36 -14.70
N ARG A 90 -11.76 -5.39 -13.84
CA ARG A 90 -10.81 -4.69 -12.96
C ARG A 90 -11.16 -4.92 -11.51
N ASP A 91 -10.15 -5.01 -10.68
CA ASP A 91 -10.30 -5.20 -9.25
C ASP A 91 -10.02 -3.87 -8.52
N PHE A 92 -10.84 -3.58 -7.52
CA PHE A 92 -10.79 -2.32 -6.78
C PHE A 92 -10.78 -2.57 -5.27
N LEU A 93 -9.89 -1.86 -4.58
CA LEU A 93 -9.83 -1.80 -3.13
C LEU A 93 -10.20 -0.38 -2.67
N VAL A 94 -11.18 -0.26 -1.79
CA VAL A 94 -11.63 1.04 -1.24
C VAL A 94 -11.16 1.16 0.20
N MET A 95 -10.46 2.25 0.50
CA MET A 95 -9.90 2.50 1.83
C MET A 95 -10.06 3.96 2.23
N ASP A 96 -9.77 4.27 3.49
CA ASP A 96 -9.76 5.64 3.96
C ASP A 96 -8.76 6.47 3.15
N TYR A 97 -9.19 7.65 2.73
CA TYR A 97 -8.27 8.65 2.19
C TYR A 97 -7.44 9.26 3.32
N VAL A 98 -6.13 9.16 3.21
CA VAL A 98 -5.20 9.74 4.16
C VAL A 98 -4.73 11.09 3.64
N PRO A 99 -5.16 12.21 4.25
CA PRO A 99 -4.65 13.53 3.90
C PRO A 99 -3.23 13.72 4.44
N GLY A 100 -2.44 14.57 3.78
CA GLY A 100 -1.09 14.90 4.21
C GLY A 100 -0.07 14.76 3.10
N GLN A 101 1.21 14.86 3.46
CA GLN A 101 2.34 14.79 2.53
C GLN A 101 3.00 13.41 2.60
N ASP A 102 3.54 12.96 1.47
CA ASP A 102 4.38 11.77 1.48
C ASP A 102 5.70 12.11 2.20
N LEU A 103 6.23 11.16 2.97
CA LEU A 103 7.48 11.41 3.71
C LEU A 103 8.65 11.69 2.74
N SER A 104 8.61 11.15 1.53
CA SER A 104 9.55 11.49 0.45
C SER A 104 9.56 12.99 0.14
N ASP A 105 8.39 13.63 0.11
CA ASP A 105 8.28 15.06 -0.18
C ASP A 105 8.77 15.90 1.01
N VAL A 106 8.48 15.44 2.24
CA VAL A 106 8.97 16.08 3.47
C VAL A 106 10.51 16.06 3.53
N VAL A 107 11.12 14.90 3.19
CA VAL A 107 12.57 14.74 3.14
C VAL A 107 13.17 15.61 2.02
N ALA A 108 12.57 15.61 0.83
CA ALA A 108 13.02 16.41 -0.30
C ALA A 108 13.00 17.91 0.06
N ALA A 109 11.91 18.41 0.63
CA ALA A 109 11.79 19.80 1.05
C ALA A 109 12.85 20.20 2.11
N ALA A 110 13.10 19.33 3.09
CA ALA A 110 14.14 19.56 4.09
C ALA A 110 15.53 19.64 3.46
N ARG A 111 15.82 18.74 2.50
CA ARG A 111 17.09 18.73 1.76
C ARG A 111 17.27 20.00 0.92
N ASP A 112 16.24 20.46 0.22
CA ASP A 112 16.27 21.68 -0.60
C ASP A 112 16.50 22.94 0.25
N GLU A 113 16.01 22.93 1.48
CA GLU A 113 16.24 23.99 2.48
C GLU A 113 17.60 23.85 3.22
N GLY A 114 18.38 22.82 2.93
CA GLY A 114 19.68 22.56 3.57
C GLY A 114 19.56 22.23 5.07
N ARG A 115 18.42 21.70 5.53
CA ARG A 115 18.16 21.33 6.92
C ARG A 115 17.93 19.83 7.07
N PHE A 116 18.17 19.34 8.26
CA PHE A 116 17.79 17.98 8.66
C PHE A 116 16.42 17.98 9.34
N LEU A 117 15.73 16.83 9.25
CA LEU A 117 14.55 16.58 10.07
C LEU A 117 14.94 16.51 11.56
N GLN A 118 14.03 16.90 12.44
CA GLN A 118 14.29 16.80 13.88
C GLN A 118 14.32 15.33 14.30
N GLU A 119 15.35 14.91 15.01
CA GLU A 119 15.51 13.52 15.47
C GLU A 119 14.29 13.05 16.28
N ALA A 120 13.73 13.91 17.12
CA ALA A 120 12.57 13.59 17.94
C ALA A 120 11.33 13.24 17.10
N ASP A 121 11.12 13.93 15.96
CA ASP A 121 10.02 13.66 15.03
C ASP A 121 10.23 12.31 14.33
N VAL A 122 11.45 12.07 13.81
CA VAL A 122 11.80 10.81 13.13
C VAL A 122 11.65 9.63 14.08
N LEU A 123 12.12 9.74 15.33
CA LEU A 123 11.95 8.69 16.34
C LEU A 123 10.48 8.51 16.73
N GLY A 124 9.68 9.58 16.74
CA GLY A 124 8.24 9.53 16.96
C GLY A 124 7.52 8.76 15.86
N TRP A 125 7.87 9.01 14.60
CA TRP A 125 7.33 8.26 13.44
C TRP A 125 7.79 6.81 13.43
N ALA A 126 9.07 6.55 13.73
CA ALA A 126 9.61 5.20 13.80
C ALA A 126 8.85 4.34 14.82
N ARG A 127 8.52 4.88 16.00
CA ARG A 127 7.74 4.15 17.00
C ARG A 127 6.33 3.81 16.51
N GLN A 128 5.64 4.76 15.86
CA GLN A 128 4.31 4.51 15.28
C GLN A 128 4.35 3.44 14.19
N LEU A 129 5.40 3.41 13.36
CA LEU A 129 5.58 2.41 12.31
C LEU A 129 5.91 1.03 12.88
N LEU A 130 6.77 0.96 13.91
CA LEU A 130 7.09 -0.29 14.59
C LEU A 130 5.85 -0.89 15.27
N ASP A 131 5.00 -0.07 15.90
CA ASP A 131 3.73 -0.49 16.46
C ASP A 131 2.77 -1.06 15.40
N ALA A 132 2.71 -0.40 14.23
CA ALA A 132 1.93 -0.91 13.09
C ALA A 132 2.48 -2.25 12.54
N LEU A 133 3.82 -2.40 12.46
CA LEU A 133 4.44 -3.64 12.00
C LEU A 133 4.24 -4.77 13.01
N GLU A 134 4.38 -4.51 14.31
CA GLU A 134 4.06 -5.49 15.36
C GLU A 134 2.62 -5.98 15.23
N TYR A 135 1.67 -5.04 15.05
CA TYR A 135 0.27 -5.38 14.81
C TYR A 135 0.07 -6.24 13.55
N LEU A 136 0.68 -5.89 12.42
CA LEU A 136 0.57 -6.64 11.17
C LEU A 136 1.17 -8.05 11.30
N HIS A 137 2.36 -8.14 11.86
CA HIS A 137 3.09 -9.41 12.00
C HIS A 137 2.48 -10.35 13.05
N SER A 138 1.66 -9.82 13.99
CA SER A 138 0.94 -10.63 14.97
C SER A 138 -0.40 -11.19 14.47
N GLN A 139 -0.81 -10.86 13.25
CA GLN A 139 -2.03 -11.44 12.68
C GLN A 139 -1.85 -12.93 12.38
N GLU A 140 -2.98 -13.65 12.23
CA GLU A 140 -3.00 -15.07 11.83
C GLU A 140 -3.82 -15.23 10.53
N PRO A 141 -3.16 -15.50 9.39
CA PRO A 141 -1.70 -15.56 9.18
C PRO A 141 -1.03 -14.18 9.27
N PRO A 142 0.30 -14.11 9.53
CA PRO A 142 1.03 -12.86 9.56
C PRO A 142 0.89 -12.05 8.26
N VAL A 143 0.68 -10.74 8.39
CA VAL A 143 0.54 -9.82 7.27
C VAL A 143 1.85 -9.06 7.07
N LEU A 144 2.44 -9.14 5.88
CA LEU A 144 3.65 -8.41 5.52
C LEU A 144 3.30 -7.24 4.58
N HIS A 145 3.93 -6.08 4.78
CA HIS A 145 3.70 -4.92 3.92
C HIS A 145 4.51 -4.96 2.62
N ARG A 146 5.79 -5.38 2.68
CA ARG A 146 6.72 -5.64 1.56
C ARG A 146 7.11 -4.45 0.68
N ASP A 147 6.57 -3.26 0.90
CA ASP A 147 6.93 -2.05 0.15
C ASP A 147 7.03 -0.82 1.07
N ILE A 148 7.75 -0.95 2.20
CA ILE A 148 7.99 0.16 3.12
C ILE A 148 9.07 1.06 2.52
N LYS A 149 8.70 2.31 2.28
CA LYS A 149 9.56 3.37 1.72
C LYS A 149 8.96 4.74 2.01
N PRO A 150 9.73 5.84 1.94
CA PRO A 150 9.22 7.17 2.24
C PRO A 150 7.99 7.58 1.42
N GLY A 151 7.87 7.13 0.16
CA GLY A 151 6.71 7.41 -0.69
C GLY A 151 5.42 6.70 -0.28
N ASN A 152 5.51 5.64 0.56
CA ASN A 152 4.37 4.91 1.09
C ASN A 152 4.07 5.28 2.56
N LEU A 153 4.68 6.35 3.05
CA LEU A 153 4.46 6.89 4.39
C LEU A 153 3.86 8.29 4.28
N LYS A 154 2.66 8.48 4.83
CA LYS A 154 2.00 9.78 4.84
C LYS A 154 2.05 10.43 6.21
N LEU A 155 2.64 11.62 6.26
CA LEU A 155 2.59 12.49 7.43
C LEU A 155 1.30 13.31 7.38
N THR A 156 0.38 13.00 8.28
CA THR A 156 -0.91 13.66 8.37
C THR A 156 -0.78 15.05 9.04
N PRO A 157 -1.74 15.98 8.84
CA PRO A 157 -1.68 17.32 9.43
C PRO A 157 -1.61 17.35 10.97
N ASN A 158 -2.03 16.27 11.64
CA ASN A 158 -1.97 16.14 13.10
C ASN A 158 -0.66 15.45 13.59
N GLY A 159 0.31 15.23 12.71
CA GLY A 159 1.62 14.65 13.06
C GLY A 159 1.64 13.13 13.19
N THR A 160 0.55 12.44 12.83
CA THR A 160 0.52 10.98 12.79
C THR A 160 1.13 10.48 11.48
N ILE A 161 1.97 9.45 11.54
CA ILE A 161 2.44 8.76 10.35
C ILE A 161 1.50 7.61 9.99
N LYS A 162 1.16 7.50 8.72
CA LYS A 162 0.33 6.41 8.18
C LYS A 162 1.11 5.64 7.13
N LEU A 163 1.14 4.32 7.28
CA LEU A 163 1.67 3.40 6.28
C LEU A 163 0.57 3.12 5.26
N VAL A 164 0.73 3.66 4.07
CA VAL A 164 -0.25 3.56 2.98
C VAL A 164 0.28 2.66 1.86
N ASP A 165 -0.59 2.37 0.89
CA ASP A 165 -0.25 1.58 -0.29
C ASP A 165 0.26 0.18 0.05
N PHE A 166 -0.58 -0.55 0.81
CA PHE A 166 -0.43 -1.99 0.85
C PHE A 166 -0.36 -2.48 -0.60
N GLY A 167 0.85 -2.77 -1.09
CA GLY A 167 1.00 -3.64 -2.23
C GLY A 167 0.15 -4.84 -1.91
N LEU A 168 -0.69 -5.37 -2.80
CA LEU A 168 -1.56 -6.48 -2.49
C LEU A 168 -0.79 -7.46 -1.62
N VAL A 169 -1.19 -7.54 -0.37
CA VAL A 169 -0.48 -8.24 0.66
C VAL A 169 -0.49 -9.70 0.25
N LYS A 170 0.64 -10.24 -0.15
CA LYS A 170 0.75 -11.68 -0.26
C LYS A 170 0.71 -12.23 1.15
N LEU A 171 -0.41 -12.85 1.50
CA LEU A 171 -0.50 -13.67 2.68
C LEU A 171 0.65 -14.68 2.63
N LEU A 172 1.35 -14.87 3.73
CA LEU A 172 2.32 -15.96 3.84
C LEU A 172 1.53 -17.26 3.77
N ASP A 173 1.40 -17.83 2.57
CA ASP A 173 1.12 -19.24 2.46
C ASP A 173 2.45 -19.97 2.71
N PRO A 174 2.56 -20.81 3.74
CA PRO A 174 3.80 -21.52 4.04
C PRO A 174 4.28 -22.41 2.89
N ASP A 175 3.39 -22.76 1.97
CA ASP A 175 3.65 -23.67 0.85
C ASP A 175 3.89 -22.93 -0.49
N GLU A 176 3.61 -21.62 -0.60
CA GLU A 176 3.88 -20.85 -1.81
C GLU A 176 5.25 -20.14 -1.75
N GLN A 177 6.18 -20.62 -2.55
CA GLN A 177 7.43 -19.91 -2.88
C GLN A 177 7.10 -18.70 -3.76
N THR A 178 6.80 -17.57 -3.13
CA THR A 178 6.37 -16.39 -3.85
C THR A 178 7.56 -15.52 -4.25
N VAL A 179 7.97 -15.61 -5.50
CA VAL A 179 8.94 -14.69 -6.10
C VAL A 179 8.25 -13.35 -6.34
N THR A 180 8.56 -12.34 -5.55
CA THR A 180 8.17 -10.97 -5.84
C THR A 180 9.15 -10.38 -6.84
N ILE A 181 8.75 -10.27 -8.12
CA ILE A 181 9.55 -9.55 -9.12
C ILE A 181 9.43 -8.05 -8.81
N VAL A 182 10.51 -7.46 -8.32
CA VAL A 182 10.60 -6.00 -8.14
C VAL A 182 10.63 -5.33 -9.52
N GLN A 183 9.49 -4.88 -9.99
CA GLN A 183 9.40 -4.05 -11.20
C GLN A 183 9.45 -2.58 -10.79
N GLY A 184 10.62 -1.95 -10.90
CA GLY A 184 10.74 -0.50 -10.77
C GLY A 184 12.09 -0.03 -10.23
N ARG A 185 12.69 0.94 -10.92
CA ARG A 185 14.00 1.52 -10.57
C ARG A 185 14.02 2.30 -9.23
N GLY A 186 12.87 2.66 -8.66
CA GLY A 186 12.80 3.51 -7.46
C GLY A 186 12.72 2.75 -6.13
N THR A 187 12.36 1.48 -6.13
CA THR A 187 12.13 0.69 -4.90
C THR A 187 13.38 -0.07 -4.43
N ALA A 188 14.36 -0.26 -5.31
CA ALA A 188 15.55 -1.08 -5.07
C ALA A 188 16.35 -0.72 -3.79
N HIS A 189 16.37 0.54 -3.40
CA HIS A 189 17.13 0.99 -2.22
C HIS A 189 16.54 0.55 -0.87
N TYR A 190 15.26 0.19 -0.84
CA TYR A 190 14.52 -0.19 0.37
C TYR A 190 14.17 -1.67 0.40
N THR A 191 14.41 -2.38 -0.72
CA THR A 191 14.03 -3.78 -0.90
C THR A 191 15.13 -4.70 -0.39
N PRO A 192 14.86 -5.62 0.54
CA PRO A 192 15.83 -6.60 1.01
C PRO A 192 16.18 -7.62 -0.07
N LEU A 193 17.35 -8.23 0.05
CA LEU A 193 17.91 -9.13 -0.98
C LEU A 193 17.02 -10.34 -1.30
N GLU A 194 16.33 -10.88 -0.32
CA GLU A 194 15.43 -12.02 -0.48
C GLU A 194 14.21 -11.70 -1.38
N GLN A 195 13.90 -10.42 -1.63
CA GLN A 195 12.83 -10.01 -2.55
C GLN A 195 13.27 -9.88 -4.00
N TYR A 196 14.57 -9.99 -4.30
CA TYR A 196 15.07 -9.87 -5.68
C TYR A 196 14.98 -11.14 -6.52
N GLY A 197 14.41 -12.20 -5.98
CA GLY A 197 14.20 -13.45 -6.71
C GLY A 197 15.43 -14.38 -6.72
N GLY A 198 15.18 -15.62 -6.54
CA GLY A 198 16.13 -16.73 -6.51
C GLY A 198 15.66 -17.81 -5.56
N ASP A 199 16.12 -19.03 -5.73
CA ASP A 199 15.75 -20.25 -4.98
C ASP A 199 15.95 -20.21 -3.45
N THR A 200 16.26 -19.04 -2.86
CA THR A 200 16.70 -18.93 -1.47
C THR A 200 15.90 -17.94 -0.61
N GLY A 201 14.94 -17.19 -1.15
CA GLY A 201 14.34 -16.06 -0.45
C GLY A 201 12.93 -16.32 0.07
N HIS A 202 12.78 -16.80 1.32
CA HIS A 202 11.52 -16.69 2.04
C HIS A 202 11.38 -15.27 2.61
N THR A 203 10.40 -14.51 2.14
CA THR A 203 10.06 -13.21 2.71
C THR A 203 9.31 -13.41 4.03
N ASP A 204 9.79 -12.84 5.12
CA ASP A 204 9.16 -12.87 6.43
C ASP A 204 9.12 -11.46 7.06
N ALA A 205 8.70 -11.37 8.33
CA ALA A 205 8.61 -10.12 9.08
C ALA A 205 9.92 -9.28 9.07
N ARG A 206 11.08 -9.93 8.95
CA ARG A 206 12.39 -9.26 8.90
C ARG A 206 12.56 -8.41 7.64
N SER A 207 11.90 -8.77 6.55
CA SER A 207 11.91 -7.98 5.31
C SER A 207 11.31 -6.59 5.50
N ASP A 208 10.21 -6.48 6.23
CA ASP A 208 9.60 -5.18 6.57
C ASP A 208 10.49 -4.37 7.52
N ILE A 209 11.14 -5.03 8.48
CA ILE A 209 12.08 -4.38 9.41
C ILE A 209 13.30 -3.84 8.67
N TYR A 210 13.85 -4.60 7.69
CA TYR A 210 14.93 -4.12 6.84
C TYR A 210 14.51 -2.87 6.05
N SER A 211 13.33 -2.92 5.40
CA SER A 211 12.80 -1.81 4.60
C SER A 211 12.53 -0.56 5.46
N LEU A 212 12.04 -0.75 6.70
CA LEU A 212 11.90 0.35 7.66
C LEU A 212 13.26 0.94 8.04
N GLY A 213 14.27 0.10 8.36
CA GLY A 213 15.62 0.55 8.65
C GLY A 213 16.24 1.35 7.50
N ALA A 214 16.11 0.85 6.26
CA ALA A 214 16.56 1.57 5.06
C ALA A 214 15.83 2.91 4.88
N THR A 215 14.52 2.95 5.19
CA THR A 215 13.70 4.17 5.13
C THR A 215 14.15 5.22 6.15
N LEU A 216 14.48 4.82 7.37
CA LEU A 216 14.92 5.73 8.43
C LEU A 216 16.36 6.21 8.24
N TYR A 217 17.18 5.48 7.48
CA TYR A 217 18.56 5.88 7.15
C TYR A 217 18.61 6.94 6.03
N HIS A 218 17.63 6.96 5.13
CA HIS A 218 17.58 7.84 3.95
C HIS A 218 17.20 9.27 4.31
#